data_3a1e99bffcd9e9ac7ebb9aa3453f1ea6
#
_entry.id   3a1e99bffcd9e9ac7ebb9aa3453f1ea6
#
_cell.length_a   1.000
_cell.length_b   1.000
_cell.length_c   1.000
_cell.angle_alpha   90.00
_cell.angle_beta   90.00
_cell.angle_gamma   90.00
#
_symmetry.space_group_name_H-M   'P 1'
#
loop_
_entity.id
_entity.type
_entity.pdbx_description
1 polymer ?
#
loop_
_entity_poly.entity_id
_entity_poly.type
_entity_poly.pdbx_seq_one_letter_code
_entity_poly.pdbx_strand_id
1 'polypeptide(L)'
;MGLEQQAKRALNYFLDTQQPDGNIENYNGYTVETGAALWSVGEYFRYTRDRAWIEQIRPKLLKACDYLMRWRAKSFDEKLRGKGYGMIDGKVADPEDPFHQFMLNGYGYLGLSRMAETLGAIDPACGDSLRREAEAWRQDIRESFFQSLAQSPVVPLGDGTWCPTAAPWAEAPGPRLLFLKNEKFRSHGTFTVPDGLLGPMYLVFCEVIEPDEPAARMLLDYHSELMFQENSAFSQPYYSRHNWYQAKTDMVKPFLSTYYHTVAPHADRQTYTFWEHMYKLSAHKTHEEANFLMETRWMLYMEDADTLHLFRVAPRAWFADGERIDLEGVRSYFGRIDARVRSHVGEGYIEATVTCDPERKPSRLAVRLPHPQSKKPVRITGGRYDETTESVLIDDFDGEASIRLEY
;
A
#
# COMPACT_ATOMS: atom_id res chain seq x y z
N MET A 1 -0.15 -2.68 16.34
CA MET A 1 0.53 -3.87 16.84
C MET A 1 1.34 -3.61 18.13
N GLY A 2 1.34 -2.40 18.70
CA GLY A 2 1.88 -2.11 20.04
C GLY A 2 3.41 -2.07 20.16
N LEU A 3 4.13 -1.93 19.05
CA LEU A 3 5.61 -1.88 19.04
C LEU A 3 6.12 -0.46 18.68
N GLU A 4 5.45 0.58 19.21
CA GLU A 4 5.73 1.98 18.84
C GLU A 4 7.16 2.41 19.17
N GLN A 5 7.71 1.92 20.29
CA GLN A 5 9.09 2.25 20.69
C GLN A 5 10.13 1.62 19.75
N GLN A 6 9.89 0.40 19.29
CA GLN A 6 10.74 -0.27 18.31
C GLN A 6 10.66 0.45 16.96
N ALA A 7 9.46 0.80 16.51
CA ALA A 7 9.25 1.57 15.29
C ALA A 7 9.97 2.94 15.35
N LYS A 8 9.79 3.68 16.45
CA LYS A 8 10.47 4.96 16.67
C LYS A 8 11.99 4.84 16.64
N ARG A 9 12.54 3.78 17.27
CA ARG A 9 13.98 3.52 17.23
C ARG A 9 14.49 3.22 15.82
N ALA A 10 13.76 2.43 15.04
CA ALA A 10 14.09 2.14 13.66
C ALA A 10 14.04 3.41 12.78
N LEU A 11 13.03 4.25 12.96
CA LEU A 11 12.91 5.52 12.23
C LEU A 11 14.02 6.50 12.59
N ASN A 12 14.43 6.56 13.87
CA ASN A 12 15.57 7.38 14.27
C ASN A 12 16.87 6.96 13.57
N TYR A 13 17.07 5.65 13.34
CA TYR A 13 18.24 5.18 12.59
C TYR A 13 18.33 5.83 11.20
N PHE A 14 17.24 5.85 10.44
CA PHE A 14 17.22 6.50 9.12
C PHE A 14 17.47 8.01 9.22
N LEU A 15 16.88 8.65 10.22
CA LEU A 15 17.08 10.09 10.43
C LEU A 15 18.51 10.44 10.89
N ASP A 16 19.19 9.52 11.58
CA ASP A 16 20.57 9.71 12.03
C ASP A 16 21.59 9.52 10.90
N THR A 17 21.21 8.80 9.84
CA THR A 17 22.03 8.66 8.61
C THR A 17 21.78 9.76 7.58
N GLN A 18 20.90 10.73 7.87
CA GLN A 18 20.60 11.84 6.96
C GLN A 18 21.87 12.65 6.64
N GLN A 19 22.11 12.85 5.36
CA GLN A 19 23.26 13.58 4.83
C GLN A 19 23.11 15.10 5.03
N PRO A 20 24.20 15.86 4.88
CA PRO A 20 24.19 17.32 5.03
C PRO A 20 23.24 18.07 4.10
N ASP A 21 22.92 17.54 2.95
CA ASP A 21 21.96 18.10 1.98
C ASP A 21 20.49 17.71 2.24
N GLY A 22 20.25 16.77 3.16
CA GLY A 22 18.91 16.28 3.51
C GLY A 22 18.58 14.90 2.94
N ASN A 23 19.42 14.34 2.07
CA ASN A 23 19.24 13.00 1.54
C ASN A 23 19.30 11.94 2.65
N ILE A 24 18.48 10.91 2.51
CA ILE A 24 18.54 9.69 3.31
C ILE A 24 18.77 8.54 2.35
N GLU A 25 19.97 7.98 2.41
CA GLU A 25 20.41 6.90 1.55
C GLU A 25 21.30 5.97 2.36
N ASN A 26 20.93 4.71 2.47
CA ASN A 26 21.59 3.75 3.33
C ASN A 26 22.13 2.52 2.58
N TYR A 27 21.57 2.21 1.40
CA TYR A 27 21.88 0.97 0.74
C TYR A 27 22.08 1.14 -0.77
N ASN A 28 23.24 0.76 -1.25
CA ASN A 28 23.57 0.48 -2.65
C ASN A 28 23.21 1.59 -3.67
N GLY A 29 23.18 2.85 -3.23
CA GLY A 29 22.82 3.98 -4.07
C GLY A 29 21.34 4.03 -4.46
N TYR A 30 20.46 3.37 -3.71
CA TYR A 30 19.02 3.47 -3.93
C TYR A 30 18.51 4.83 -3.47
N THR A 31 17.79 5.50 -4.35
CA THR A 31 17.36 6.89 -4.13
C THR A 31 15.92 7.02 -3.64
N VAL A 32 15.21 5.92 -3.52
CA VAL A 32 13.82 5.88 -3.04
C VAL A 32 13.70 6.15 -1.54
N GLU A 33 14.78 6.02 -0.80
CA GLU A 33 14.78 5.97 0.67
C GLU A 33 14.31 7.27 1.32
N THR A 34 14.67 8.44 0.80
CA THR A 34 14.23 9.72 1.39
C THR A 34 12.70 9.83 1.41
N GLY A 35 12.03 9.57 0.30
CA GLY A 35 10.56 9.59 0.21
C GLY A 35 9.91 8.52 1.10
N ALA A 36 10.45 7.31 1.09
CA ALA A 36 9.97 6.19 1.90
C ALA A 36 10.16 6.42 3.41
N ALA A 37 11.26 7.06 3.83
CA ALA A 37 11.50 7.41 5.23
C ALA A 37 10.49 8.47 5.71
N LEU A 38 10.23 9.51 4.92
CA LEU A 38 9.22 10.53 5.24
C LEU A 38 7.82 9.91 5.32
N TRP A 39 7.45 9.05 4.38
CA TRP A 39 6.20 8.29 4.45
C TRP A 39 6.12 7.49 5.76
N SER A 40 7.16 6.73 6.10
CA SER A 40 7.18 5.89 7.30
C SER A 40 7.05 6.70 8.60
N VAL A 41 7.67 7.88 8.67
CA VAL A 41 7.49 8.83 9.80
C VAL A 41 6.06 9.33 9.85
N GLY A 42 5.46 9.67 8.72
CA GLY A 42 4.06 10.09 8.63
C GLY A 42 3.10 8.99 9.09
N GLU A 43 3.31 7.75 8.65
CA GLU A 43 2.53 6.59 9.12
C GLU A 43 2.68 6.41 10.64
N TYR A 44 3.90 6.48 11.17
CA TYR A 44 4.11 6.44 12.62
C TYR A 44 3.28 7.51 13.34
N PHE A 45 3.28 8.74 12.82
CA PHE A 45 2.48 9.83 13.40
C PHE A 45 0.97 9.55 13.34
N ARG A 46 0.47 8.98 12.24
CA ARG A 46 -0.93 8.59 12.12
C ARG A 46 -1.37 7.62 13.21
N TYR A 47 -0.50 6.63 13.53
CA TYR A 47 -0.77 5.66 14.58
C TYR A 47 -0.66 6.25 15.99
N THR A 48 0.36 7.06 16.27
CA THR A 48 0.77 7.40 17.62
C THR A 48 0.34 8.79 18.07
N ARG A 49 0.24 9.75 17.13
CA ARG A 49 0.07 11.18 17.42
C ARG A 49 1.17 11.73 18.32
N ASP A 50 2.38 11.19 18.28
CA ASP A 50 3.54 11.60 19.08
C ASP A 50 4.09 12.97 18.62
N ARG A 51 3.35 14.03 18.94
CA ARG A 51 3.71 15.42 18.59
C ARG A 51 5.09 15.81 19.13
N ALA A 52 5.40 15.38 20.34
CA ALA A 52 6.66 15.75 20.99
C ALA A 52 7.87 15.24 20.21
N TRP A 53 7.79 14.00 19.74
CA TRP A 53 8.86 13.43 18.91
C TRP A 53 8.93 14.12 17.53
N ILE A 54 7.80 14.39 16.89
CA ILE A 54 7.79 15.11 15.60
C ILE A 54 8.41 16.49 15.73
N GLU A 55 8.12 17.24 16.80
CA GLU A 55 8.76 18.54 17.10
C GLU A 55 10.29 18.38 17.24
N GLN A 56 10.74 17.36 17.96
CA GLN A 56 12.17 17.09 18.15
C GLN A 56 12.89 16.86 16.84
N ILE A 57 12.29 16.09 15.91
CA ILE A 57 12.91 15.73 14.62
C ILE A 57 12.55 16.70 13.48
N ARG A 58 11.69 17.68 13.71
CA ARG A 58 11.21 18.66 12.71
C ARG A 58 12.31 19.22 11.79
N PRO A 59 13.49 19.65 12.31
CA PRO A 59 14.54 20.17 11.44
C PRO A 59 15.04 19.15 10.42
N LYS A 60 15.12 17.86 10.81
CA LYS A 60 15.52 16.79 9.89
C LYS A 60 14.45 16.52 8.83
N LEU A 61 13.16 16.53 9.23
CA LEU A 61 12.05 16.35 8.30
C LEU A 61 11.97 17.45 7.26
N LEU A 62 12.06 18.72 7.68
CA LEU A 62 12.07 19.86 6.77
C LEU A 62 13.24 19.80 5.78
N LYS A 63 14.40 19.38 6.25
CA LYS A 63 15.58 19.23 5.41
C LYS A 63 15.43 18.14 4.35
N ALA A 64 14.78 17.01 4.69
CA ALA A 64 14.46 15.95 3.73
C ALA A 64 13.40 16.40 2.71
N CYS A 65 12.36 17.11 3.14
CA CYS A 65 11.36 17.69 2.23
C CYS A 65 12.01 18.67 1.25
N ASP A 66 12.87 19.56 1.74
CA ASP A 66 13.59 20.53 0.93
C ASP A 66 14.55 19.85 -0.06
N TYR A 67 15.20 18.75 0.35
CA TYR A 67 16.02 17.93 -0.56
C TYR A 67 15.17 17.39 -1.73
N LEU A 68 14.02 16.80 -1.48
CA LEU A 68 13.13 16.28 -2.52
C LEU A 68 12.65 17.39 -3.47
N MET A 69 12.26 18.55 -2.93
CA MET A 69 11.80 19.68 -3.75
C MET A 69 12.93 20.24 -4.63
N ARG A 70 14.15 20.37 -4.09
CA ARG A 70 15.32 20.79 -4.90
C ARG A 70 15.68 19.75 -5.96
N TRP A 71 15.54 18.47 -5.65
CA TRP A 71 15.81 17.42 -6.63
C TRP A 71 14.79 17.48 -7.76
N ARG A 72 13.49 17.55 -7.44
CA ARG A 72 12.40 17.73 -8.38
C ARG A 72 12.61 18.95 -9.29
N ALA A 73 13.10 20.06 -8.73
CA ALA A 73 13.35 21.30 -9.50
C ALA A 73 14.36 21.14 -10.64
N LYS A 74 15.23 20.13 -10.61
CA LYS A 74 16.18 19.85 -11.69
C LYS A 74 15.51 19.38 -12.98
N SER A 75 14.29 18.86 -12.89
CA SER A 75 13.50 18.35 -14.01
C SER A 75 12.41 19.33 -14.50
N PHE A 76 12.45 20.60 -14.08
CA PHE A 76 11.60 21.65 -14.63
C PHE A 76 12.14 22.14 -15.98
N ASP A 77 12.24 21.22 -16.93
CA ASP A 77 12.59 21.50 -18.33
C ASP A 77 11.40 21.12 -19.22
N GLU A 78 10.90 22.06 -20.01
CA GLU A 78 9.76 21.83 -20.92
C GLU A 78 10.01 20.68 -21.93
N LYS A 79 11.25 20.32 -22.20
CA LYS A 79 11.60 19.14 -23.01
C LYS A 79 11.20 17.82 -22.35
N LEU A 80 11.00 17.83 -21.04
CA LEU A 80 10.55 16.69 -20.25
C LEU A 80 9.03 16.63 -20.07
N ARG A 81 8.26 17.58 -20.65
CA ARG A 81 6.80 17.60 -20.53
C ARG A 81 6.20 16.27 -21.03
N GLY A 82 5.44 15.58 -20.16
CA GLY A 82 4.93 14.23 -20.38
C GLY A 82 5.99 13.11 -20.39
N LYS A 83 7.24 13.40 -20.01
CA LYS A 83 8.37 12.44 -19.99
C LYS A 83 9.22 12.57 -18.72
N GLY A 84 8.64 13.02 -17.63
CA GLY A 84 9.35 13.22 -16.37
C GLY A 84 9.49 14.69 -15.93
N TYR A 85 8.79 15.64 -16.56
CA TYR A 85 8.74 17.02 -16.09
C TYR A 85 8.31 17.09 -14.62
N GLY A 86 9.07 17.80 -13.80
CA GLY A 86 8.78 17.92 -12.38
C GLY A 86 8.86 16.60 -11.59
N MET A 87 9.45 15.56 -12.15
CA MET A 87 9.72 14.29 -11.48
C MET A 87 11.19 14.20 -11.09
N ILE A 88 11.52 13.31 -10.13
CA ILE A 88 12.91 12.99 -9.79
C ILE A 88 13.38 11.77 -10.57
N ASP A 89 14.65 11.81 -10.99
CA ASP A 89 15.33 10.71 -11.66
C ASP A 89 16.20 9.94 -10.65
N GLY A 90 16.31 8.63 -10.79
CA GLY A 90 17.14 7.85 -9.89
C GLY A 90 16.89 6.36 -9.90
N LYS A 91 17.43 5.69 -8.89
CA LYS A 91 17.52 4.25 -8.78
C LYS A 91 16.59 3.70 -7.69
N VAL A 92 15.72 2.77 -8.04
CA VAL A 92 14.85 2.07 -7.07
C VAL A 92 15.27 0.62 -6.82
N ALA A 93 15.99 0.01 -7.77
CA ALA A 93 16.54 -1.34 -7.67
C ALA A 93 17.67 -1.54 -8.68
N ASP A 94 18.47 -2.61 -8.51
CA ASP A 94 19.48 -3.00 -9.49
C ASP A 94 18.86 -3.44 -10.81
N PRO A 95 19.57 -3.21 -11.88
CA PRO A 95 20.73 -2.34 -12.12
C PRO A 95 20.37 -1.06 -12.87
N GLU A 96 19.10 -0.73 -12.96
CA GLU A 96 18.56 0.23 -13.90
C GLU A 96 18.63 1.64 -13.33
N ASP A 97 19.27 2.56 -14.02
CA ASP A 97 19.41 3.94 -13.64
C ASP A 97 19.96 4.87 -14.70
N PRO A 98 19.79 6.19 -14.49
CA PRO A 98 18.74 6.87 -13.74
C PRO A 98 17.56 7.14 -14.66
N PHE A 99 16.34 6.90 -14.18
CA PHE A 99 15.10 7.16 -14.90
C PHE A 99 14.10 7.88 -14.00
N HIS A 100 13.13 8.59 -14.57
CA HIS A 100 11.98 9.15 -13.86
C HIS A 100 10.99 8.02 -13.53
N GLN A 101 11.38 7.16 -12.58
CA GLN A 101 10.66 5.94 -12.24
C GLN A 101 9.38 6.25 -11.47
N PHE A 102 8.29 5.56 -11.79
CA PHE A 102 7.00 5.78 -11.14
C PHE A 102 7.01 5.37 -9.67
N MET A 103 7.69 4.30 -9.30
CA MET A 103 7.87 3.93 -7.90
C MET A 103 8.62 5.00 -7.10
N LEU A 104 9.74 5.53 -7.63
CA LEU A 104 10.54 6.57 -6.99
C LEU A 104 9.71 7.83 -6.72
N ASN A 105 9.02 8.29 -7.76
CA ASN A 105 8.18 9.49 -7.70
C ASN A 105 6.93 9.29 -6.84
N GLY A 106 6.34 8.10 -6.87
CA GLY A 106 5.25 7.72 -5.99
C GLY A 106 5.63 7.86 -4.51
N TYR A 107 6.75 7.28 -4.10
CA TYR A 107 7.24 7.44 -2.72
C TYR A 107 7.67 8.87 -2.38
N GLY A 108 8.24 9.61 -3.33
CA GLY A 108 8.57 11.02 -3.13
C GLY A 108 7.33 11.86 -2.83
N TYR A 109 6.30 11.73 -3.67
CA TYR A 109 5.00 12.36 -3.47
C TYR A 109 4.35 11.94 -2.14
N LEU A 110 4.25 10.63 -1.88
CA LEU A 110 3.61 10.10 -0.68
C LEU A 110 4.31 10.59 0.59
N GLY A 111 5.65 10.59 0.59
CA GLY A 111 6.45 11.13 1.69
C GLY A 111 6.15 12.61 1.95
N LEU A 112 6.12 13.43 0.90
CA LEU A 112 5.83 14.86 1.02
C LEU A 112 4.38 15.11 1.47
N SER A 113 3.41 14.33 0.96
CA SER A 113 2.00 14.38 1.35
C SER A 113 1.83 14.04 2.84
N ARG A 114 2.52 12.99 3.32
CA ARG A 114 2.50 12.64 4.76
C ARG A 114 3.14 13.70 5.64
N MET A 115 4.17 14.38 5.14
CA MET A 115 4.78 15.51 5.87
C MET A 115 3.86 16.72 5.88
N ALA A 116 3.10 16.98 4.84
CA ALA A 116 2.07 18.02 4.84
C ALA A 116 1.03 17.80 5.96
N GLU A 117 0.59 16.55 6.16
CA GLU A 117 -0.30 16.19 7.27
C GLU A 117 0.40 16.31 8.63
N THR A 118 1.57 15.68 8.78
CA THR A 118 2.29 15.55 10.04
C THR A 118 2.77 16.89 10.58
N LEU A 119 3.45 17.68 9.73
CA LEU A 119 3.94 19.01 10.10
C LEU A 119 2.82 20.04 10.14
N GLY A 120 1.77 19.88 9.33
CA GLY A 120 0.57 20.69 9.36
C GLY A 120 -0.21 20.59 10.69
N ALA A 121 -0.13 19.44 11.36
CA ALA A 121 -0.71 19.27 12.70
C ALA A 121 -0.01 20.11 13.77
N ILE A 122 1.21 20.58 13.50
CA ILE A 122 2.04 21.40 14.41
C ILE A 122 2.06 22.84 13.92
N ASP A 123 2.28 23.04 12.62
CA ASP A 123 2.42 24.32 11.93
C ASP A 123 1.55 24.29 10.65
N PRO A 124 0.31 24.81 10.71
CA PRO A 124 -0.61 24.79 9.57
C PRO A 124 -0.04 25.44 8.30
N ALA A 125 0.72 26.54 8.43
CA ALA A 125 1.29 27.23 7.28
C ALA A 125 2.34 26.39 6.57
N CYS A 126 3.18 25.68 7.33
CA CYS A 126 4.12 24.70 6.81
C CYS A 126 3.39 23.56 6.09
N GLY A 127 2.36 22.99 6.74
CA GLY A 127 1.53 21.94 6.16
C GLY A 127 0.89 22.34 4.84
N ASP A 128 0.32 23.54 4.76
CA ASP A 128 -0.31 24.05 3.53
C ASP A 128 0.72 24.26 2.39
N SER A 129 1.92 24.71 2.72
CA SER A 129 3.00 24.84 1.73
C SER A 129 3.39 23.49 1.16
N LEU A 130 3.65 22.51 2.02
CA LEU A 130 4.02 21.15 1.60
C LEU A 130 2.90 20.46 0.80
N ARG A 131 1.63 20.71 1.16
CA ARG A 131 0.46 20.16 0.45
C ARG A 131 0.40 20.67 -0.98
N ARG A 132 0.63 21.98 -1.21
CA ARG A 132 0.68 22.54 -2.57
C ARG A 132 1.80 21.93 -3.41
N GLU A 133 2.97 21.75 -2.84
CA GLU A 133 4.10 21.11 -3.52
C GLU A 133 3.82 19.62 -3.84
N ALA A 134 3.25 18.89 -2.88
CA ALA A 134 2.86 17.50 -3.08
C ALA A 134 1.83 17.37 -4.20
N GLU A 135 0.78 18.20 -4.20
CA GLU A 135 -0.26 18.15 -5.23
C GLU A 135 0.29 18.54 -6.62
N ALA A 136 1.16 19.55 -6.70
CA ALA A 136 1.83 19.87 -7.95
C ALA A 136 2.68 18.69 -8.47
N TRP A 137 3.37 18.00 -7.57
CA TRP A 137 4.14 16.80 -7.95
C TRP A 137 3.24 15.66 -8.41
N ARG A 138 2.12 15.43 -7.71
CA ARG A 138 1.10 14.45 -8.11
C ARG A 138 0.63 14.69 -9.55
N GLN A 139 0.35 15.94 -9.91
CA GLN A 139 -0.10 16.29 -11.26
C GLN A 139 0.98 16.04 -12.32
N ASP A 140 2.24 16.39 -12.06
CA ASP A 140 3.35 16.13 -12.98
C ASP A 140 3.58 14.62 -13.20
N ILE A 141 3.48 13.81 -12.13
CA ILE A 141 3.55 12.35 -12.22
C ILE A 141 2.39 11.81 -13.07
N ARG A 142 1.18 12.27 -12.81
CA ARG A 142 -0.02 11.84 -13.55
C ARG A 142 0.07 12.20 -15.02
N GLU A 143 0.50 13.43 -15.37
CA GLU A 143 0.71 13.84 -16.76
C GLU A 143 1.68 12.90 -17.46
N SER A 144 2.85 12.65 -16.87
CA SER A 144 3.87 11.77 -17.43
C SER A 144 3.39 10.31 -17.54
N PHE A 145 2.66 9.81 -16.55
CA PHE A 145 2.11 8.47 -16.56
C PHE A 145 1.06 8.28 -17.67
N PHE A 146 0.07 9.17 -17.76
CA PHE A 146 -0.98 9.06 -18.77
C PHE A 146 -0.45 9.26 -20.18
N GLN A 147 0.56 10.12 -20.36
CA GLN A 147 1.26 10.26 -21.63
C GLN A 147 2.01 8.96 -22.02
N SER A 148 2.70 8.35 -21.08
CA SER A 148 3.37 7.06 -21.29
C SER A 148 2.36 5.94 -21.57
N LEU A 149 1.26 5.88 -20.80
CA LEU A 149 0.18 4.90 -21.00
C LEU A 149 -0.45 5.01 -22.40
N ALA A 150 -0.68 6.23 -22.88
CA ALA A 150 -1.25 6.48 -24.21
C ALA A 150 -0.33 6.04 -25.36
N GLN A 151 0.97 5.92 -25.12
CA GLN A 151 1.98 5.45 -26.09
C GLN A 151 2.27 3.95 -25.95
N SER A 152 1.87 3.34 -24.85
CA SER A 152 2.12 1.93 -24.58
C SER A 152 1.29 1.04 -25.50
N PRO A 153 1.84 -0.10 -25.95
CA PRO A 153 1.08 -1.06 -26.76
C PRO A 153 -0.07 -1.66 -25.96
N VAL A 154 -1.14 -1.98 -26.68
CA VAL A 154 -2.28 -2.75 -26.17
C VAL A 154 -2.08 -4.20 -26.53
N VAL A 155 -2.34 -5.10 -25.59
CA VAL A 155 -2.17 -6.55 -25.75
C VAL A 155 -3.48 -7.29 -25.53
N PRO A 156 -3.72 -8.43 -26.24
CA PRO A 156 -4.88 -9.26 -26.01
C PRO A 156 -4.74 -10.02 -24.68
N LEU A 157 -5.84 -10.12 -23.92
CA LEU A 157 -5.94 -11.00 -22.77
C LEU A 157 -6.54 -12.35 -23.14
N GLY A 158 -6.40 -13.33 -22.25
CA GLY A 158 -6.88 -14.70 -22.49
C GLY A 158 -8.40 -14.83 -22.59
N ASP A 159 -9.15 -13.87 -22.11
CA ASP A 159 -10.62 -13.80 -22.18
C ASP A 159 -11.17 -13.13 -23.44
N GLY A 160 -10.30 -12.73 -24.36
CA GLY A 160 -10.66 -12.04 -25.61
C GLY A 160 -10.79 -10.53 -25.49
N THR A 161 -10.54 -9.95 -24.33
CA THR A 161 -10.44 -8.51 -24.15
C THR A 161 -9.03 -7.99 -24.45
N TRP A 162 -8.82 -6.68 -24.39
CA TRP A 162 -7.55 -6.03 -24.63
C TRP A 162 -7.19 -5.15 -23.44
N CYS A 163 -5.92 -5.17 -23.05
CA CYS A 163 -5.40 -4.40 -21.94
C CYS A 163 -4.27 -3.47 -22.40
N PRO A 164 -4.30 -2.17 -22.08
CA PRO A 164 -3.14 -1.33 -22.26
C PRO A 164 -2.02 -1.80 -21.32
N THR A 165 -0.81 -1.88 -21.85
CA THR A 165 0.38 -2.13 -21.05
C THR A 165 0.87 -0.83 -20.43
N ALA A 166 1.77 -0.92 -19.45
CA ALA A 166 2.28 0.26 -18.76
C ALA A 166 3.81 0.18 -18.59
N ALA A 167 4.46 1.32 -18.75
CA ALA A 167 5.90 1.45 -18.56
C ALA A 167 6.26 1.61 -17.08
N PRO A 168 7.47 1.18 -16.64
CA PRO A 168 7.94 1.37 -15.26
C PRO A 168 8.44 2.79 -14.97
N TRP A 169 8.74 3.59 -16.01
CA TRP A 169 9.20 4.98 -15.91
C TRP A 169 8.73 5.83 -17.09
N ALA A 170 8.79 7.14 -16.92
CA ALA A 170 8.17 8.10 -17.83
C ALA A 170 8.77 8.15 -19.24
N GLU A 171 10.05 7.80 -19.41
CA GLU A 171 10.73 7.81 -20.70
C GLU A 171 10.47 6.58 -21.57
N ALA A 172 9.92 5.52 -20.99
CA ALA A 172 9.68 4.29 -21.73
C ALA A 172 8.37 4.34 -22.52
N PRO A 173 8.35 3.85 -23.77
CA PRO A 173 7.14 3.80 -24.60
C PRO A 173 6.22 2.61 -24.25
N GLY A 174 6.45 1.92 -23.15
CA GLY A 174 5.71 0.74 -22.70
C GLY A 174 6.56 -0.18 -21.82
N PRO A 175 6.09 -1.41 -21.55
CA PRO A 175 6.82 -2.38 -20.75
C PRO A 175 8.19 -2.63 -21.34
N ARG A 176 9.20 -2.61 -20.49
CA ARG A 176 10.57 -2.86 -20.90
C ARG A 176 10.71 -4.21 -21.62
N LEU A 177 10.02 -5.22 -21.15
CA LEU A 177 9.99 -6.56 -21.73
C LEU A 177 9.70 -6.57 -23.24
N LEU A 178 8.84 -5.67 -23.72
CA LEU A 178 8.47 -5.60 -25.14
C LEU A 178 9.49 -4.86 -26.02
N PHE A 179 10.38 -4.08 -25.41
CA PHE A 179 11.32 -3.20 -26.13
C PHE A 179 12.77 -3.63 -26.01
N LEU A 180 13.07 -4.69 -25.28
CA LEU A 180 14.42 -5.23 -25.16
C LEU A 180 14.87 -5.85 -26.48
N LYS A 181 15.92 -5.29 -27.03
CA LYS A 181 16.61 -5.82 -28.22
C LYS A 181 18.04 -6.19 -27.83
N ASN A 182 18.34 -7.47 -27.68
CA ASN A 182 19.69 -7.99 -27.44
C ASN A 182 20.43 -7.42 -26.23
N GLU A 183 19.74 -6.75 -25.31
CA GLU A 183 20.33 -6.27 -24.09
C GLU A 183 20.44 -7.42 -23.09
N LYS A 184 21.55 -7.44 -22.34
CA LYS A 184 21.66 -8.36 -21.21
C LYS A 184 20.68 -7.93 -20.14
N PHE A 185 19.76 -8.79 -19.86
CA PHE A 185 18.82 -8.63 -18.78
C PHE A 185 19.57 -8.56 -17.44
N ARG A 186 19.49 -7.42 -16.79
CA ARG A 186 20.12 -7.21 -15.49
C ARG A 186 19.08 -6.68 -14.54
N SER A 187 18.34 -7.54 -13.88
CA SER A 187 17.56 -7.16 -12.73
C SER A 187 17.42 -8.38 -11.87
N HIS A 188 17.62 -8.31 -10.61
CA HIS A 188 17.41 -9.30 -9.55
C HIS A 188 17.04 -10.73 -10.00
N GLY A 189 17.70 -11.23 -11.04
CA GLY A 189 17.45 -12.56 -11.59
C GLY A 189 16.13 -12.74 -12.32
N THR A 190 15.30 -11.70 -12.47
CA THR A 190 14.07 -11.78 -13.26
C THR A 190 13.89 -10.60 -14.19
N PHE A 191 13.34 -10.89 -15.35
CA PHE A 191 13.05 -9.89 -16.38
C PHE A 191 11.74 -9.11 -16.10
N THR A 192 10.94 -9.54 -15.15
CA THR A 192 9.67 -8.89 -14.79
C THR A 192 9.81 -7.83 -13.71
N VAL A 193 11.00 -7.70 -13.09
CA VAL A 193 11.19 -6.79 -11.95
C VAL A 193 10.84 -5.33 -12.27
N PRO A 194 11.37 -4.69 -13.34
CA PRO A 194 11.01 -3.30 -13.63
C PRO A 194 9.51 -3.13 -13.94
N ASP A 195 8.94 -4.02 -14.74
CA ASP A 195 7.56 -3.88 -15.22
C ASP A 195 6.53 -4.31 -14.18
N GLY A 196 6.75 -5.45 -13.52
CA GLY A 196 5.79 -6.08 -12.64
C GLY A 196 5.96 -5.73 -11.17
N LEU A 197 7.19 -5.70 -10.66
CA LEU A 197 7.44 -5.53 -9.22
C LEU A 197 7.67 -4.08 -8.81
N LEU A 198 8.35 -3.29 -9.65
CA LEU A 198 8.77 -1.92 -9.36
C LEU A 198 8.04 -0.90 -10.24
N GLY A 199 7.03 -1.35 -10.95
CA GLY A 199 6.33 -0.60 -11.98
C GLY A 199 5.21 0.30 -11.47
N PRO A 200 4.32 0.71 -12.39
CA PRO A 200 3.36 1.79 -12.15
C PRO A 200 2.24 1.43 -11.16
N MET A 201 2.11 0.16 -10.72
CA MET A 201 1.20 -0.20 -9.62
C MET A 201 1.51 0.55 -8.32
N TYR A 202 2.77 0.98 -8.14
CA TYR A 202 3.14 1.88 -7.04
C TYR A 202 2.43 3.23 -7.08
N LEU A 203 1.97 3.70 -8.24
CA LEU A 203 1.19 4.93 -8.31
C LEU A 203 -0.17 4.78 -7.60
N VAL A 204 -0.74 3.58 -7.60
CA VAL A 204 -1.97 3.29 -6.85
C VAL A 204 -1.66 3.15 -5.37
N PHE A 205 -0.63 2.39 -5.01
CA PHE A 205 -0.20 2.24 -3.62
C PHE A 205 0.22 3.58 -2.98
N CYS A 206 0.89 4.43 -3.74
CA CYS A 206 1.33 5.76 -3.28
C CYS A 206 0.26 6.86 -3.43
N GLU A 207 -0.99 6.53 -3.70
CA GLU A 207 -2.12 7.48 -3.73
C GLU A 207 -1.99 8.56 -4.84
N VAL A 208 -1.20 8.30 -5.88
CA VAL A 208 -1.13 9.16 -7.08
C VAL A 208 -2.34 8.92 -7.98
N ILE A 209 -2.74 7.66 -8.10
CA ILE A 209 -3.95 7.19 -8.80
C ILE A 209 -4.86 6.59 -7.75
N GLU A 210 -6.12 7.03 -7.71
CA GLU A 210 -7.08 6.50 -6.75
C GLU A 210 -7.53 5.09 -7.13
N PRO A 211 -7.84 4.21 -6.15
CA PRO A 211 -8.26 2.83 -6.43
C PRO A 211 -9.53 2.70 -7.29
N ASP A 212 -10.39 3.70 -7.31
CA ASP A 212 -11.63 3.74 -8.10
C ASP A 212 -11.44 4.31 -9.52
N GLU A 213 -10.25 4.82 -9.84
CA GLU A 213 -9.95 5.29 -11.19
C GLU A 213 -9.83 4.11 -12.19
N PRO A 214 -10.32 4.23 -13.43
CA PRO A 214 -10.16 3.19 -14.45
C PRO A 214 -8.71 2.75 -14.68
N ALA A 215 -7.75 3.67 -14.54
CA ALA A 215 -6.33 3.38 -14.68
C ALA A 215 -5.83 2.37 -13.62
N ALA A 216 -6.32 2.45 -12.38
CA ALA A 216 -5.96 1.50 -11.33
C ALA A 216 -6.40 0.08 -11.69
N ARG A 217 -7.61 -0.06 -12.24
CA ARG A 217 -8.12 -1.36 -12.69
C ARG A 217 -7.31 -1.89 -13.89
N MET A 218 -7.00 -1.05 -14.86
CA MET A 218 -6.17 -1.43 -16.02
C MET A 218 -4.79 -1.91 -15.59
N LEU A 219 -4.16 -1.24 -14.61
CA LEU A 219 -2.88 -1.65 -14.05
C LEU A 219 -2.98 -3.02 -13.36
N LEU A 220 -4.04 -3.28 -12.59
CA LEU A 220 -4.25 -4.57 -11.96
C LEU A 220 -4.43 -5.68 -13.00
N ASP A 221 -5.27 -5.46 -14.01
CA ASP A 221 -5.52 -6.44 -15.06
C ASP A 221 -4.24 -6.74 -15.85
N TYR A 222 -3.46 -5.70 -16.20
CA TYR A 222 -2.14 -5.85 -16.82
C TYR A 222 -1.17 -6.67 -15.97
N HIS A 223 -1.08 -6.40 -14.67
CA HIS A 223 -0.23 -7.15 -13.76
C HIS A 223 -0.69 -8.61 -13.61
N SER A 224 -1.98 -8.82 -13.40
CA SER A 224 -2.53 -10.15 -13.14
C SER A 224 -2.41 -11.10 -14.35
N GLU A 225 -2.63 -10.56 -15.55
CA GLU A 225 -2.67 -11.38 -16.78
C GLU A 225 -1.30 -11.56 -17.44
N LEU A 226 -0.41 -10.57 -17.32
CA LEU A 226 0.84 -10.53 -18.08
C LEU A 226 2.10 -10.67 -17.21
N MET A 227 2.07 -10.20 -15.96
CA MET A 227 3.26 -10.12 -15.13
C MET A 227 3.29 -11.16 -14.02
N PHE A 228 2.15 -11.73 -13.66
CA PHE A 228 2.04 -12.69 -12.58
C PHE A 228 1.49 -14.02 -13.05
N GLN A 229 1.96 -15.07 -12.43
CA GLN A 229 1.37 -16.39 -12.56
C GLN A 229 0.48 -16.64 -11.34
N GLU A 230 -0.79 -16.89 -11.56
CA GLU A 230 -1.77 -17.17 -10.50
C GLU A 230 -1.77 -16.13 -9.37
N ASN A 231 -1.75 -14.85 -9.72
CA ASN A 231 -1.68 -13.71 -8.82
C ASN A 231 -0.41 -13.62 -7.96
N SER A 232 0.66 -14.28 -8.38
CA SER A 232 1.96 -14.15 -7.74
C SER A 232 3.00 -13.64 -8.72
N ALA A 233 3.82 -12.69 -8.28
CA ALA A 233 4.98 -12.29 -9.03
C ALA A 233 5.97 -13.45 -9.14
N PHE A 234 6.66 -13.50 -10.26
CA PHE A 234 7.52 -14.63 -10.59
C PHE A 234 8.68 -14.85 -9.61
N SER A 235 9.17 -13.80 -8.95
CA SER A 235 10.33 -13.88 -8.05
C SER A 235 10.09 -13.24 -6.69
N GLN A 236 9.85 -11.96 -6.63
CA GLN A 236 9.73 -11.15 -5.41
C GLN A 236 8.30 -10.60 -5.29
N PRO A 237 7.31 -11.44 -5.00
CA PRO A 237 5.89 -11.08 -5.13
C PRO A 237 5.47 -9.94 -4.19
N TYR A 238 6.15 -9.75 -3.07
CA TYR A 238 5.83 -8.69 -2.12
C TYR A 238 6.18 -7.27 -2.61
N TYR A 239 6.97 -7.15 -3.68
CA TYR A 239 7.27 -5.84 -4.24
C TYR A 239 6.13 -5.24 -5.07
N SER A 240 5.23 -6.04 -5.63
CA SER A 240 4.26 -5.56 -6.63
C SER A 240 3.13 -4.67 -6.10
N ARG A 241 2.79 -4.75 -4.82
CA ARG A 241 1.71 -3.99 -4.16
C ARG A 241 0.30 -4.18 -4.72
N HIS A 242 0.09 -5.06 -5.68
CA HIS A 242 -1.25 -5.30 -6.26
C HIS A 242 -2.26 -5.85 -5.23
N ASN A 243 -1.80 -6.62 -4.25
CA ASN A 243 -2.62 -7.12 -3.15
C ASN A 243 -3.18 -6.00 -2.25
N TRP A 244 -2.46 -4.87 -2.10
CA TRP A 244 -3.00 -3.70 -1.42
C TRP A 244 -4.24 -3.16 -2.16
N TYR A 245 -4.15 -3.05 -3.49
CA TYR A 245 -5.28 -2.66 -4.31
C TYR A 245 -6.44 -3.66 -4.22
N GLN A 246 -6.16 -4.97 -4.28
CA GLN A 246 -7.17 -6.01 -4.10
C GLN A 246 -7.90 -5.88 -2.77
N ALA A 247 -7.18 -5.57 -1.68
CA ALA A 247 -7.78 -5.32 -0.37
C ALA A 247 -8.65 -4.06 -0.38
N LYS A 248 -8.17 -2.97 -1.00
CA LYS A 248 -8.89 -1.69 -1.10
C LYS A 248 -10.17 -1.76 -1.94
N THR A 249 -10.30 -2.72 -2.83
CA THR A 249 -11.42 -2.87 -3.74
C THR A 249 -12.27 -4.13 -3.46
N ASP A 250 -12.18 -4.67 -2.24
CA ASP A 250 -12.98 -5.81 -1.77
C ASP A 250 -12.82 -7.10 -2.61
N MET A 251 -11.71 -7.26 -3.29
CA MET A 251 -11.39 -8.41 -4.13
C MET A 251 -10.90 -9.60 -3.28
N VAL A 252 -11.78 -10.18 -2.47
CA VAL A 252 -11.45 -11.19 -1.45
C VAL A 252 -10.73 -12.40 -2.03
N LYS A 253 -11.27 -13.03 -3.08
CA LYS A 253 -10.66 -14.25 -3.66
C LYS A 253 -9.29 -13.98 -4.30
N PRO A 254 -9.13 -12.95 -5.14
CA PRO A 254 -7.82 -12.59 -5.68
C PRO A 254 -6.82 -12.26 -4.58
N PHE A 255 -7.21 -11.49 -3.56
CA PHE A 255 -6.35 -11.18 -2.41
C PHE A 255 -5.86 -12.45 -1.70
N LEU A 256 -6.76 -13.36 -1.35
CA LEU A 256 -6.41 -14.62 -0.68
C LEU A 256 -5.53 -15.52 -1.57
N SER A 257 -5.82 -15.57 -2.88
CA SER A 257 -4.96 -16.27 -3.83
C SER A 257 -3.53 -15.70 -3.82
N THR A 258 -3.39 -14.39 -3.94
CA THR A 258 -2.09 -13.71 -3.86
C THR A 258 -1.38 -14.01 -2.53
N TYR A 259 -2.08 -13.84 -1.41
CA TYR A 259 -1.53 -14.06 -0.07
C TYR A 259 -0.95 -15.47 0.09
N TYR A 260 -1.73 -16.50 -0.22
CA TYR A 260 -1.28 -17.88 -0.04
C TYR A 260 -0.21 -18.30 -1.06
N HIS A 261 -0.30 -17.86 -2.31
CA HIS A 261 0.71 -18.12 -3.32
C HIS A 261 2.04 -17.42 -3.02
N THR A 262 1.99 -16.31 -2.30
CA THR A 262 3.20 -15.61 -1.85
C THR A 262 3.83 -16.29 -0.63
N VAL A 263 3.02 -16.64 0.37
CA VAL A 263 3.49 -17.27 1.60
C VAL A 263 4.08 -18.66 1.35
N ALA A 264 3.41 -19.49 0.54
CA ALA A 264 3.76 -20.89 0.36
C ALA A 264 5.22 -21.14 -0.11
N PRO A 265 5.74 -20.43 -1.13
CA PRO A 265 7.12 -20.64 -1.58
C PRO A 265 8.16 -19.88 -0.75
N HIS A 266 7.80 -18.80 -0.07
CA HIS A 266 8.75 -17.93 0.64
C HIS A 266 8.90 -18.25 2.12
N ALA A 267 7.89 -18.82 2.75
CA ALA A 267 7.97 -19.15 4.17
C ALA A 267 8.94 -20.32 4.41
N ASP A 268 9.92 -20.08 5.28
CA ASP A 268 10.78 -21.13 5.81
C ASP A 268 10.14 -21.71 7.08
N ARG A 269 9.65 -22.95 6.99
CA ARG A 269 8.98 -23.64 8.09
C ARG A 269 9.91 -24.11 9.21
N GLN A 270 11.23 -24.09 8.98
CA GLN A 270 12.21 -24.47 9.99
C GLN A 270 12.61 -23.27 10.87
N THR A 271 12.78 -22.11 10.24
CA THR A 271 13.24 -20.90 10.93
C THR A 271 12.10 -19.91 11.21
N TYR A 272 10.91 -20.14 10.66
CA TYR A 272 9.74 -19.25 10.76
C TYR A 272 10.02 -17.84 10.24
N THR A 273 10.80 -17.75 9.17
CA THR A 273 11.12 -16.50 8.48
C THR A 273 10.77 -16.60 6.99
N PHE A 274 11.20 -15.62 6.20
CA PHE A 274 10.93 -15.59 4.76
C PHE A 274 12.22 -15.55 3.94
N TRP A 275 12.17 -16.20 2.79
CA TRP A 275 13.16 -16.06 1.72
C TRP A 275 12.81 -14.84 0.87
N GLU A 276 13.82 -14.16 0.31
CA GLU A 276 13.60 -13.10 -0.66
C GLU A 276 13.03 -13.63 -1.98
N HIS A 277 13.54 -14.77 -2.42
CA HIS A 277 13.18 -15.40 -3.69
C HIS A 277 12.57 -16.78 -3.49
N MET A 278 11.62 -17.15 -4.33
CA MET A 278 10.99 -18.47 -4.30
C MET A 278 11.97 -19.64 -4.48
N TYR A 279 13.16 -19.39 -5.01
CA TYR A 279 14.23 -20.38 -5.12
C TYR A 279 15.16 -20.42 -3.89
N LYS A 280 14.70 -19.93 -2.76
CA LYS A 280 15.35 -19.99 -1.45
C LYS A 280 16.74 -19.31 -1.41
N LEU A 281 16.83 -18.13 -1.94
CA LEU A 281 17.99 -17.26 -1.81
C LEU A 281 17.67 -16.08 -0.88
N SER A 282 18.70 -15.61 -0.14
CA SER A 282 18.60 -14.54 0.84
C SER A 282 17.55 -14.82 1.94
N ALA A 283 17.93 -15.65 2.92
CA ALA A 283 17.11 -15.97 4.08
C ALA A 283 16.91 -14.76 5.02
N HIS A 284 15.87 -14.82 5.85
CA HIS A 284 15.54 -13.80 6.85
C HIS A 284 15.31 -12.41 6.26
N LYS A 285 14.54 -12.35 5.20
CA LYS A 285 14.28 -11.09 4.49
C LYS A 285 13.19 -10.29 5.19
N THR A 286 13.58 -9.25 5.88
CA THR A 286 12.68 -8.37 6.66
C THR A 286 11.60 -7.70 5.83
N HIS A 287 11.85 -7.43 4.56
CA HIS A 287 10.86 -6.85 3.65
C HIS A 287 9.66 -7.79 3.45
N GLU A 288 9.92 -9.06 3.21
CA GLU A 288 8.89 -10.09 3.02
C GLU A 288 8.12 -10.35 4.31
N GLU A 289 8.82 -10.41 5.44
CA GLU A 289 8.21 -10.54 6.76
C GLU A 289 7.28 -9.37 7.07
N ALA A 290 7.72 -8.13 6.79
CA ALA A 290 6.91 -6.93 6.99
C ALA A 290 5.66 -6.91 6.11
N ASN A 291 5.77 -7.30 4.84
CA ASN A 291 4.62 -7.37 3.93
C ASN A 291 3.63 -8.44 4.33
N PHE A 292 4.10 -9.63 4.72
CA PHE A 292 3.24 -10.68 5.28
C PHE A 292 2.43 -10.18 6.48
N LEU A 293 3.07 -9.45 7.40
CA LEU A 293 2.37 -8.84 8.54
C LEU A 293 1.35 -7.78 8.10
N MET A 294 1.68 -6.96 7.11
CA MET A 294 0.75 -5.96 6.57
C MET A 294 -0.47 -6.62 5.90
N GLU A 295 -0.25 -7.64 5.09
CA GLU A 295 -1.33 -8.38 4.42
C GLU A 295 -2.24 -9.10 5.42
N THR A 296 -1.65 -9.73 6.43
CA THR A 296 -2.40 -10.35 7.53
C THR A 296 -3.22 -9.32 8.29
N ARG A 297 -2.65 -8.14 8.54
CA ARG A 297 -3.35 -7.04 9.17
C ARG A 297 -4.54 -6.57 8.32
N TRP A 298 -4.42 -6.45 7.00
CA TRP A 298 -5.53 -6.04 6.13
C TRP A 298 -6.69 -7.03 6.13
N MET A 299 -6.43 -8.32 6.38
CA MET A 299 -7.50 -9.28 6.63
C MET A 299 -8.23 -9.02 7.96
N LEU A 300 -7.55 -8.50 8.97
CA LEU A 300 -8.10 -8.22 10.29
C LEU A 300 -8.74 -6.83 10.38
N TYR A 301 -8.00 -5.80 9.98
CA TYR A 301 -8.46 -4.41 9.94
C TYR A 301 -7.66 -3.56 8.96
N MET A 302 -8.32 -2.60 8.36
CA MET A 302 -7.75 -1.68 7.38
C MET A 302 -8.42 -0.31 7.50
N GLU A 303 -7.63 0.74 7.53
CA GLU A 303 -8.12 2.10 7.46
C GLU A 303 -8.28 2.53 6.00
N ASP A 304 -9.36 3.24 5.72
CA ASP A 304 -9.66 3.81 4.41
C ASP A 304 -10.32 5.16 4.57
N ALA A 305 -9.55 6.24 4.36
CA ALA A 305 -9.96 7.59 4.68
C ALA A 305 -10.48 7.70 6.14
N ASP A 306 -11.76 8.00 6.33
CA ASP A 306 -12.43 8.13 7.63
C ASP A 306 -13.17 6.86 8.08
N THR A 307 -12.99 5.75 7.35
CA THR A 307 -13.65 4.47 7.58
C THR A 307 -12.68 3.45 8.15
N LEU A 308 -13.09 2.75 9.20
CA LEU A 308 -12.44 1.54 9.67
C LEU A 308 -13.13 0.32 9.07
N HIS A 309 -12.40 -0.46 8.31
CA HIS A 309 -12.85 -1.76 7.81
C HIS A 309 -12.32 -2.87 8.71
N LEU A 310 -13.21 -3.74 9.18
CA LEU A 310 -12.86 -4.97 9.87
C LEU A 310 -13.18 -6.17 8.98
N PHE A 311 -12.22 -7.10 8.88
CA PHE A 311 -12.32 -8.36 8.16
C PHE A 311 -12.60 -8.24 6.66
N ARG A 312 -12.23 -7.11 6.06
CA ARG A 312 -12.54 -6.72 4.68
C ARG A 312 -12.24 -7.83 3.67
N VAL A 313 -11.07 -8.46 3.78
CA VAL A 313 -10.61 -9.55 2.90
C VAL A 313 -10.32 -10.85 3.65
N ALA A 314 -10.91 -11.02 4.84
CA ALA A 314 -10.74 -12.24 5.64
C ALA A 314 -11.38 -13.47 4.96
N PRO A 315 -10.78 -14.67 5.08
CA PRO A 315 -11.37 -15.89 4.53
C PRO A 315 -12.65 -16.29 5.25
N ARG A 316 -13.63 -16.80 4.51
CA ARG A 316 -14.92 -17.26 5.07
C ARG A 316 -14.75 -18.35 6.14
N ALA A 317 -13.69 -19.15 6.05
CA ALA A 317 -13.42 -20.20 7.01
C ALA A 317 -13.25 -19.68 8.45
N TRP A 318 -12.83 -18.40 8.62
CA TRP A 318 -12.70 -17.78 9.93
C TRP A 318 -14.06 -17.52 10.62
N PHE A 319 -15.14 -17.66 9.87
CA PHE A 319 -16.52 -17.49 10.35
C PHE A 319 -17.31 -18.80 10.35
N ALA A 320 -16.63 -19.96 10.32
CA ALA A 320 -17.28 -21.26 10.47
C ALA A 320 -17.91 -21.39 11.86
N ASP A 321 -18.82 -22.36 12.01
CA ASP A 321 -19.52 -22.57 13.26
C ASP A 321 -18.54 -22.81 14.42
N GLY A 322 -18.74 -22.11 15.53
CA GLY A 322 -17.89 -22.17 16.73
C GLY A 322 -16.61 -21.35 16.66
N GLU A 323 -16.27 -20.76 15.49
CA GLU A 323 -15.08 -19.92 15.35
C GLU A 323 -15.24 -18.57 16.06
N ARG A 324 -14.09 -18.04 16.49
CA ARG A 324 -14.02 -16.76 17.20
C ARG A 324 -12.83 -15.93 16.73
N ILE A 325 -13.00 -14.62 16.66
CA ILE A 325 -11.92 -13.67 16.41
C ILE A 325 -11.94 -12.66 17.55
N ASP A 326 -10.79 -12.45 18.17
CA ASP A 326 -10.60 -11.46 19.23
C ASP A 326 -9.42 -10.54 18.85
N LEU A 327 -9.71 -9.27 18.63
CA LEU A 327 -8.72 -8.20 18.50
C LEU A 327 -8.74 -7.40 19.80
N GLU A 328 -7.64 -7.36 20.50
CA GLU A 328 -7.55 -6.68 21.81
C GLU A 328 -6.46 -5.62 21.76
N GLY A 329 -6.85 -4.35 21.93
CA GLY A 329 -5.94 -3.22 22.03
C GLY A 329 -5.09 -2.98 20.79
N VAL A 330 -5.56 -3.39 19.59
CA VAL A 330 -4.82 -3.18 18.34
C VAL A 330 -4.78 -1.69 17.99
N ARG A 331 -3.70 -1.25 17.37
CA ARG A 331 -3.50 0.16 17.03
C ARG A 331 -3.89 0.44 15.59
N SER A 332 -4.62 1.53 15.40
CA SER A 332 -5.02 2.07 14.10
C SER A 332 -4.80 3.57 14.02
N TYR A 333 -5.10 4.19 12.87
CA TYR A 333 -5.16 5.66 12.75
C TYR A 333 -6.23 6.26 13.66
N PHE A 334 -7.23 5.46 14.03
CA PHE A 334 -8.34 5.81 14.91
C PHE A 334 -8.08 5.44 16.38
N GLY A 335 -6.81 5.33 16.78
CA GLY A 335 -6.43 4.94 18.12
C GLY A 335 -6.54 3.43 18.37
N ARG A 336 -6.91 3.10 19.61
CA ARG A 336 -7.08 1.71 20.03
C ARG A 336 -8.40 1.15 19.52
N ILE A 337 -8.35 -0.10 19.07
CA ILE A 337 -9.52 -0.87 18.65
C ILE A 337 -9.56 -2.18 19.43
N ASP A 338 -10.73 -2.53 19.92
CA ASP A 338 -11.06 -3.87 20.38
C ASP A 338 -12.24 -4.38 19.54
N ALA A 339 -12.15 -5.61 19.04
CA ALA A 339 -13.24 -6.23 18.28
C ALA A 339 -13.35 -7.72 18.63
N ARG A 340 -14.58 -8.19 18.74
CA ARG A 340 -14.86 -9.61 19.02
C ARG A 340 -15.91 -10.11 18.04
N VAL A 341 -15.66 -11.28 17.45
CA VAL A 341 -16.63 -11.98 16.61
C VAL A 341 -16.87 -13.36 17.20
N ARG A 342 -18.13 -13.77 17.20
CA ARG A 342 -18.57 -15.11 17.59
C ARG A 342 -19.47 -15.65 16.50
N SER A 343 -19.10 -16.80 15.94
CA SER A 343 -19.88 -17.48 14.94
C SER A 343 -20.67 -18.62 15.55
N HIS A 344 -21.97 -18.51 15.47
CA HIS A 344 -22.96 -19.51 15.89
C HIS A 344 -23.81 -19.90 14.68
N VAL A 345 -23.16 -20.21 13.57
CA VAL A 345 -23.86 -20.54 12.31
C VAL A 345 -24.74 -21.77 12.45
N GLY A 346 -24.33 -22.73 13.29
CA GLY A 346 -25.15 -23.88 13.64
C GLY A 346 -26.47 -23.55 14.39
N GLU A 347 -26.46 -22.39 15.07
CA GLU A 347 -27.64 -21.83 15.75
C GLU A 347 -28.32 -20.74 14.87
N GLY A 348 -27.78 -20.44 13.70
CA GLY A 348 -28.35 -19.54 12.72
C GLY A 348 -27.91 -18.07 12.86
N TYR A 349 -26.80 -17.74 13.49
CA TYR A 349 -26.34 -16.35 13.59
C TYR A 349 -24.83 -16.17 13.68
N ILE A 350 -24.38 -14.95 13.36
CA ILE A 350 -23.01 -14.44 13.65
C ILE A 350 -23.19 -13.10 14.37
N GLU A 351 -22.39 -12.88 15.41
CA GLU A 351 -22.38 -11.61 16.15
C GLU A 351 -20.98 -11.01 16.28
N ALA A 352 -20.94 -9.69 16.37
CA ALA A 352 -19.71 -8.95 16.57
C ALA A 352 -19.92 -7.75 17.51
N THR A 353 -18.89 -7.44 18.31
CA THR A 353 -18.81 -6.19 19.08
C THR A 353 -17.52 -5.46 18.72
N VAL A 354 -17.58 -4.15 18.61
CA VAL A 354 -16.44 -3.28 18.27
C VAL A 354 -16.43 -2.10 19.22
N THR A 355 -15.25 -1.78 19.74
CA THR A 355 -15.03 -0.53 20.50
C THR A 355 -13.79 0.18 19.97
N CYS A 356 -13.84 1.49 19.86
CA CYS A 356 -12.73 2.34 19.45
C CYS A 356 -12.49 3.44 20.47
N ASP A 357 -11.29 4.03 20.44
CA ASP A 357 -10.95 5.22 21.21
C ASP A 357 -11.96 6.35 20.89
N PRO A 358 -12.73 6.84 21.87
CA PRO A 358 -13.79 7.82 21.61
C PRO A 358 -13.30 9.16 21.07
N GLU A 359 -12.04 9.53 21.37
CA GLU A 359 -11.45 10.79 20.89
C GLU A 359 -10.90 10.70 19.47
N ARG A 360 -10.65 9.47 18.98
CA ARG A 360 -10.01 9.20 17.69
C ARG A 360 -10.82 8.26 16.79
N LYS A 361 -12.04 7.94 17.18
CA LYS A 361 -12.89 7.01 16.43
C LYS A 361 -13.05 7.41 14.94
N PRO A 362 -13.23 6.44 14.04
CA PRO A 362 -13.59 6.73 12.66
C PRO A 362 -15.01 7.31 12.60
N SER A 363 -15.35 8.05 11.54
CA SER A 363 -16.74 8.45 11.31
C SER A 363 -17.59 7.30 10.79
N ARG A 364 -16.98 6.31 10.16
CA ARG A 364 -17.66 5.12 9.63
C ARG A 364 -16.99 3.83 10.08
N LEU A 365 -17.82 2.80 10.29
CA LEU A 365 -17.36 1.45 10.54
C LEU A 365 -17.97 0.49 9.51
N ALA A 366 -17.16 -0.37 8.90
CA ALA A 366 -17.58 -1.43 8.02
C ALA A 366 -17.07 -2.76 8.57
N VAL A 367 -17.98 -3.67 8.92
CA VAL A 367 -17.63 -4.98 9.49
C VAL A 367 -18.12 -6.08 8.57
N ARG A 368 -17.18 -6.76 7.90
CA ARG A 368 -17.53 -7.89 7.03
C ARG A 368 -17.68 -9.16 7.86
N LEU A 369 -18.88 -9.78 7.77
CA LEU A 369 -19.24 -11.00 8.49
C LEU A 369 -19.84 -12.01 7.49
N PRO A 370 -19.04 -12.65 6.64
CA PRO A 370 -19.52 -13.50 5.59
C PRO A 370 -19.98 -14.86 6.15
N HIS A 371 -21.16 -15.32 5.75
CA HIS A 371 -21.60 -16.68 6.07
C HIS A 371 -20.68 -17.71 5.38
N PRO A 372 -20.22 -18.79 6.04
CA PRO A 372 -19.31 -19.78 5.45
C PRO A 372 -19.82 -20.41 4.15
N GLN A 373 -21.13 -20.59 4.06
CA GLN A 373 -21.83 -21.16 2.89
C GLN A 373 -22.51 -20.09 2.00
N SER A 374 -22.09 -18.81 2.12
CA SER A 374 -22.65 -17.70 1.33
C SER A 374 -24.17 -17.49 1.47
N LYS A 375 -24.76 -17.83 2.60
CA LYS A 375 -26.16 -17.48 2.87
C LYS A 375 -26.28 -15.99 3.14
N LYS A 376 -27.43 -15.42 2.73
CA LYS A 376 -27.77 -14.04 3.07
C LYS A 376 -28.47 -13.99 4.43
N PRO A 377 -28.20 -12.98 5.26
CA PRO A 377 -28.90 -12.82 6.52
C PRO A 377 -30.38 -12.46 6.27
N VAL A 378 -31.26 -13.01 7.07
CA VAL A 378 -32.71 -12.71 7.06
C VAL A 378 -33.07 -11.58 8.02
N ARG A 379 -32.20 -11.32 9.02
CA ARG A 379 -32.33 -10.20 9.94
C ARG A 379 -30.97 -9.61 10.27
N ILE A 380 -30.93 -8.30 10.31
CA ILE A 380 -29.69 -7.51 10.57
C ILE A 380 -29.96 -6.58 11.75
N THR A 381 -29.07 -6.56 12.72
CA THR A 381 -29.07 -5.62 13.84
C THR A 381 -27.71 -4.91 13.90
N GLY A 382 -27.72 -3.63 14.24
CA GLY A 382 -26.50 -2.85 14.51
C GLY A 382 -25.97 -2.08 13.31
N GLY A 383 -26.66 -2.06 12.16
CA GLY A 383 -26.26 -1.26 11.00
C GLY A 383 -27.01 -1.66 9.73
N ARG A 384 -26.59 -1.10 8.60
CA ARG A 384 -27.10 -1.40 7.25
C ARG A 384 -26.23 -2.47 6.58
N TYR A 385 -26.84 -3.52 6.08
CA TYR A 385 -26.10 -4.59 5.39
C TYR A 385 -25.88 -4.25 3.91
N ASP A 386 -24.66 -4.40 3.44
CA ASP A 386 -24.29 -4.37 2.03
C ASP A 386 -24.02 -5.80 1.55
N GLU A 387 -24.88 -6.28 0.65
CA GLU A 387 -24.78 -7.62 0.09
C GLU A 387 -23.53 -7.81 -0.79
N THR A 388 -23.04 -6.76 -1.43
CA THR A 388 -21.91 -6.82 -2.37
C THR A 388 -20.62 -7.15 -1.64
N THR A 389 -20.42 -6.50 -0.50
CA THR A 389 -19.23 -6.68 0.35
C THR A 389 -19.47 -7.61 1.53
N GLU A 390 -20.72 -8.06 1.77
CA GLU A 390 -21.14 -8.86 2.93
C GLU A 390 -20.81 -8.16 4.27
N SER A 391 -20.93 -6.84 4.28
CA SER A 391 -20.53 -5.98 5.39
C SER A 391 -21.72 -5.31 6.04
N VAL A 392 -21.65 -5.14 7.35
CA VAL A 392 -22.53 -4.22 8.08
C VAL A 392 -21.84 -2.86 8.13
N LEU A 393 -22.53 -1.86 7.60
CA LEU A 393 -22.07 -0.48 7.51
C LEU A 393 -22.76 0.34 8.60
N ILE A 394 -21.97 1.09 9.36
CA ILE A 394 -22.42 2.00 10.40
C ILE A 394 -21.88 3.39 10.06
N ASP A 395 -22.78 4.23 9.56
CA ASP A 395 -22.51 5.65 9.36
C ASP A 395 -22.67 6.36 10.71
N ASP A 396 -21.94 7.46 10.92
CA ASP A 396 -21.93 8.21 12.18
C ASP A 396 -21.59 7.35 13.43
N PHE A 397 -20.56 6.50 13.26
CA PHE A 397 -20.11 5.58 14.32
C PHE A 397 -19.69 6.35 15.58
N ASP A 398 -20.28 6.02 16.74
CA ASP A 398 -20.08 6.72 18.00
C ASP A 398 -18.94 6.18 18.90
N GLY A 399 -18.28 5.11 18.44
CA GLY A 399 -17.15 4.47 19.15
C GLY A 399 -17.47 3.07 19.67
N GLU A 400 -18.74 2.68 19.68
CA GLU A 400 -19.19 1.33 20.07
C GLU A 400 -20.19 0.77 19.09
N ALA A 401 -20.13 -0.52 18.81
CA ALA A 401 -21.11 -1.20 17.98
C ALA A 401 -21.36 -2.63 18.48
N SER A 402 -22.62 -3.05 18.39
CA SER A 402 -23.05 -4.43 18.57
C SER A 402 -23.84 -4.85 17.32
N ILE A 403 -23.36 -5.86 16.63
CA ILE A 403 -23.86 -6.34 15.35
C ILE A 403 -24.31 -7.78 15.49
N ARG A 404 -25.45 -8.11 14.87
CA ARG A 404 -25.92 -9.50 14.77
C ARG A 404 -26.58 -9.74 13.41
N LEU A 405 -26.13 -10.79 12.74
CA LEU A 405 -26.69 -11.29 11.49
C LEU A 405 -27.35 -12.64 11.78
N GLU A 406 -28.67 -12.77 11.50
CA GLU A 406 -29.44 -14.02 11.61
C GLU A 406 -29.68 -14.60 10.21
N TYR A 407 -29.58 -15.95 10.06
CA TYR A 407 -29.63 -16.65 8.80
C TYR A 407 -30.75 -17.66 8.72
#